data_f7ec58e5d6d45a66125b1f6b9c2186cd
#
_entry.id   f7ec58e5d6d45a66125b1f6b9c2186cd
#
_cell.length_a   1.000
_cell.length_b   1.000
_cell.length_c   1.000
_cell.angle_alpha   90.00
_cell.angle_beta   90.00
_cell.angle_gamma   90.00
#
_symmetry.space_group_name_H-M   'P 1'
#
loop_
_entity.id
_entity.type
_entity.pdbx_description
1 polymer ?
#
loop_
_entity_poly.entity_id
_entity_poly.type
_entity_poly.pdbx_seq_one_letter_code
_entity_poly.pdbx_strand_id
1 'polypeptide(L)'
;MHRLLPLVVLALVAPAAAAPTRPPFTIAETGQGFDTIDAAVQSVRMGTATILIAPGIYHQCTVQAGGVITFKAVTPGSVTFEGTTCEGKAAFVLRGQGSTVDGIVFRGMRVADGNGAGIRTEIGDLTVRNAMFLDSQEGILGGHPSAQKIVIDHSTFAGLGQCDQSTDCAHAIYLANQGSVTITASRFERGTGGHYVKLRVPNVTITDNSFDDTRGNKTNYMIDLPEGATGLIARNTFVQGRAKENWTGFIVVGAEAKTYPSAGLRIAANDARLAPGETRSPAFVADYSRAPLAIGTNRLGAGVRGFETR
;
A
#
# COMPACT_ATOMS: atom_id res chain seq x y z
N MET A 1 44.76 73.79 15.84
CA MET A 1 44.70 72.40 15.31
C MET A 1 43.82 71.59 16.20
N HIS A 2 42.54 71.45 15.88
CA HIS A 2 41.57 70.63 16.64
C HIS A 2 41.41 69.29 15.95
N ARG A 3 41.81 68.20 16.63
CA ARG A 3 41.60 66.83 16.14
C ARG A 3 40.23 66.37 16.59
N LEU A 4 39.33 66.11 15.63
CA LEU A 4 38.07 65.43 15.86
C LEU A 4 38.32 63.91 15.88
N LEU A 5 37.99 63.23 16.98
CA LEU A 5 37.93 61.78 17.03
C LEU A 5 36.57 61.28 16.47
N PRO A 6 36.56 60.24 15.66
CA PRO A 6 35.30 59.66 15.20
C PRO A 6 34.70 58.76 16.29
N LEU A 7 33.43 58.97 16.58
CA LEU A 7 32.62 58.12 17.46
C LEU A 7 32.18 56.88 16.69
N VAL A 8 32.72 55.72 17.07
CA VAL A 8 32.25 54.40 16.51
C VAL A 8 31.05 53.96 17.30
N VAL A 9 29.87 53.97 16.69
CA VAL A 9 28.64 53.41 17.26
C VAL A 9 28.60 51.92 16.94
N LEU A 10 28.83 51.08 17.94
CA LEU A 10 28.65 49.62 17.84
C LEU A 10 27.15 49.32 17.93
N ALA A 11 26.53 48.92 16.80
CA ALA A 11 25.16 48.43 16.78
C ALA A 11 25.15 46.99 17.30
N LEU A 12 24.59 46.75 18.47
CA LEU A 12 24.29 45.41 18.97
C LEU A 12 23.13 44.80 18.14
N VAL A 13 23.46 43.84 17.28
CA VAL A 13 22.45 42.99 16.61
C VAL A 13 22.01 41.94 17.61
N ALA A 14 20.81 42.08 18.16
CA ALA A 14 20.19 41.04 18.99
C ALA A 14 19.90 39.81 18.12
N PRO A 15 20.22 38.58 18.59
CA PRO A 15 19.85 37.37 17.85
C PRO A 15 18.32 37.30 17.76
N ALA A 16 17.79 37.16 16.56
CA ALA A 16 16.37 36.89 16.35
C ALA A 16 16.01 35.55 17.04
N ALA A 17 15.10 35.59 18.01
CA ALA A 17 14.58 34.40 18.65
C ALA A 17 13.94 33.50 17.54
N ALA A 18 14.42 32.27 17.44
CA ALA A 18 13.80 31.29 16.53
C ALA A 18 12.32 31.14 16.89
N ALA A 19 11.43 31.30 15.90
CA ALA A 19 10.02 31.09 16.12
C ALA A 19 9.82 29.65 16.66
N PRO A 20 8.92 29.41 17.63
CA PRO A 20 8.69 28.08 18.17
C PRO A 20 8.26 27.17 17.02
N THR A 21 9.02 26.10 16.79
CA THR A 21 8.69 25.09 15.78
C THR A 21 7.38 24.43 16.20
N ARG A 22 6.36 24.48 15.33
CA ARG A 22 5.09 23.80 15.60
C ARG A 22 5.37 22.29 15.69
N PRO A 23 4.78 21.59 16.68
CA PRO A 23 4.86 20.13 16.75
C PRO A 23 4.42 19.49 15.43
N PRO A 24 5.12 18.46 14.94
CA PRO A 24 4.88 17.89 13.61
C PRO A 24 3.54 17.15 13.48
N PHE A 25 2.94 16.73 14.58
CA PHE A 25 1.67 16.01 14.60
C PHE A 25 0.63 16.84 15.32
N THR A 26 -0.43 17.23 14.63
CA THR A 26 -1.46 18.14 15.21
C THR A 26 -2.85 17.52 15.05
N ILE A 27 -3.62 17.45 16.14
CA ILE A 27 -5.05 17.11 16.07
C ILE A 27 -5.79 18.29 15.45
N ALA A 28 -6.38 18.09 14.28
CA ALA A 28 -7.03 19.17 13.52
C ALA A 28 -8.20 19.81 14.29
N GLU A 29 -8.95 19.01 15.01
CA GLU A 29 -10.17 19.40 15.72
C GLU A 29 -9.88 20.28 16.97
N THR A 30 -8.72 20.13 17.57
CA THR A 30 -8.35 20.83 18.82
C THR A 30 -7.18 21.80 18.66
N GLY A 31 -6.37 21.63 17.62
CA GLY A 31 -5.09 22.33 17.45
C GLY A 31 -3.96 21.82 18.37
N GLN A 32 -4.21 20.76 19.15
CA GLN A 32 -3.20 20.19 20.03
C GLN A 32 -2.07 19.55 19.23
N GLY A 33 -0.83 19.94 19.50
CA GLY A 33 0.37 19.43 18.85
C GLY A 33 1.10 18.39 19.68
N PHE A 34 1.81 17.48 18.99
CA PHE A 34 2.59 16.39 19.57
C PHE A 34 3.92 16.22 18.83
N ASP A 35 4.96 15.82 19.54
CA ASP A 35 6.29 15.57 18.98
C ASP A 35 6.42 14.17 18.36
N THR A 36 5.54 13.24 18.73
CA THR A 36 5.52 11.88 18.18
C THR A 36 4.14 11.52 17.65
N ILE A 37 4.13 10.70 16.57
CA ILE A 37 2.88 10.17 16.01
C ILE A 37 2.14 9.31 17.03
N ASP A 38 2.87 8.52 17.84
CA ASP A 38 2.26 7.65 18.84
C ASP A 38 1.56 8.46 19.94
N ALA A 39 2.17 9.54 20.46
CA ALA A 39 1.52 10.41 21.43
C ALA A 39 0.22 11.05 20.86
N ALA A 40 0.23 11.45 19.58
CA ALA A 40 -0.96 11.97 18.92
C ALA A 40 -2.06 10.89 18.83
N VAL A 41 -1.70 9.67 18.42
CA VAL A 41 -2.65 8.54 18.32
C VAL A 41 -3.23 8.16 19.68
N GLN A 42 -2.38 8.03 20.72
CA GLN A 42 -2.81 7.68 22.07
C GLN A 42 -3.75 8.74 22.68
N SER A 43 -3.62 10.01 22.29
CA SER A 43 -4.50 11.08 22.77
C SER A 43 -5.95 10.92 22.29
N VAL A 44 -6.16 10.28 21.13
CA VAL A 44 -7.50 10.07 20.53
C VAL A 44 -8.32 9.01 21.28
N ARG A 45 -7.67 7.99 21.83
CA ARG A 45 -8.32 6.87 22.53
C ARG A 45 -9.40 6.20 21.67
N MET A 46 -10.66 6.25 22.12
CA MET A 46 -11.83 5.70 21.42
C MET A 46 -12.59 6.76 20.60
N GLY A 47 -12.07 7.98 20.52
CA GLY A 47 -12.69 9.10 19.80
C GLY A 47 -12.45 9.05 18.28
N THR A 48 -12.85 10.17 17.66
CA THR A 48 -12.59 10.41 16.22
C THR A 48 -11.72 11.66 16.10
N ALA A 49 -10.64 11.56 15.31
CA ALA A 49 -9.75 12.68 15.08
C ALA A 49 -9.04 12.62 13.73
N THR A 50 -8.61 13.78 13.25
CA THR A 50 -7.69 13.94 12.13
C THR A 50 -6.34 14.37 12.67
N ILE A 51 -5.31 13.56 12.46
CA ILE A 51 -3.92 13.90 12.76
C ILE A 51 -3.29 14.49 11.49
N LEU A 52 -3.08 15.79 11.50
CA LEU A 52 -2.34 16.50 10.46
C LEU A 52 -0.85 16.31 10.70
N ILE A 53 -0.12 15.86 9.67
CA ILE A 53 1.30 15.55 9.74
C ILE A 53 2.07 16.55 8.88
N ALA A 54 2.99 17.29 9.49
CA ALA A 54 3.84 18.25 8.80
C ALA A 54 4.82 17.54 7.85
N PRO A 55 5.29 18.22 6.78
CA PRO A 55 6.33 17.67 5.92
C PRO A 55 7.57 17.26 6.69
N GLY A 56 8.12 16.07 6.38
CA GLY A 56 9.31 15.55 7.05
C GLY A 56 9.54 14.06 6.82
N ILE A 57 10.70 13.58 7.29
CA ILE A 57 11.05 12.16 7.37
C ILE A 57 10.99 11.74 8.83
N TYR A 58 10.20 10.73 9.13
CA TYR A 58 9.93 10.27 10.48
C TYR A 58 10.39 8.82 10.67
N HIS A 59 11.36 8.62 11.56
CA HIS A 59 11.78 7.30 12.02
C HIS A 59 10.96 6.90 13.25
N GLN A 60 9.65 6.83 13.05
CA GLN A 60 8.65 6.59 14.08
C GLN A 60 7.63 5.57 13.59
N CYS A 61 6.94 4.92 14.50
CA CYS A 61 5.82 4.06 14.23
C CYS A 61 4.70 4.30 15.24
N THR A 62 3.51 3.76 15.02
CA THR A 62 2.40 3.87 15.97
C THR A 62 1.48 2.65 15.93
N VAL A 63 0.79 2.42 17.05
CA VAL A 63 -0.26 1.42 17.19
C VAL A 63 -1.57 2.14 17.50
N GLN A 64 -2.52 2.11 16.57
CA GLN A 64 -3.87 2.59 16.82
C GLN A 64 -4.68 1.48 17.51
N ALA A 65 -4.89 1.58 18.80
CA ALA A 65 -5.60 0.58 19.58
C ALA A 65 -7.14 0.74 19.57
N GLY A 66 -7.64 1.91 19.15
CA GLY A 66 -9.09 2.20 19.13
C GLY A 66 -9.43 3.44 18.32
N GLY A 67 -10.70 3.84 18.36
CA GLY A 67 -11.20 5.06 17.72
C GLY A 67 -11.22 5.03 16.19
N VAL A 68 -11.53 6.19 15.61
CA VAL A 68 -11.51 6.42 14.16
C VAL A 68 -10.50 7.53 13.87
N ILE A 69 -9.41 7.21 13.17
CA ILE A 69 -8.30 8.16 12.95
C ILE A 69 -8.05 8.38 11.47
N THR A 70 -7.98 9.65 11.08
CA THR A 70 -7.45 10.07 9.79
C THR A 70 -6.01 10.55 9.96
N PHE A 71 -5.04 9.84 9.41
CA PHE A 71 -3.65 10.25 9.28
C PHE A 71 -3.48 11.00 7.97
N LYS A 72 -3.26 12.30 8.03
CA LYS A 72 -3.26 13.16 6.84
C LYS A 72 -1.98 13.97 6.71
N ALA A 73 -1.24 13.77 5.64
CA ALA A 73 -0.16 14.67 5.27
C ALA A 73 -0.72 16.08 4.97
N VAL A 74 -0.13 17.12 5.54
CA VAL A 74 -0.50 18.52 5.22
C VAL A 74 -0.29 18.79 3.73
N THR A 75 0.79 18.26 3.16
CA THR A 75 1.06 18.27 1.73
C THR A 75 1.26 16.83 1.28
N PRO A 76 0.42 16.28 0.39
CA PRO A 76 0.56 14.89 -0.07
C PRO A 76 1.96 14.61 -0.64
N GLY A 77 2.55 13.47 -0.26
CA GLY A 77 3.88 13.04 -0.70
C GLY A 77 5.06 13.68 0.03
N SER A 78 4.84 14.66 0.93
CA SER A 78 5.91 15.33 1.69
C SER A 78 6.18 14.72 3.07
N VAL A 79 5.39 13.74 3.48
CA VAL A 79 5.49 13.03 4.76
C VAL A 79 5.99 11.62 4.49
N THR A 80 7.15 11.27 5.02
CA THR A 80 7.73 9.93 4.87
C THR A 80 7.94 9.29 6.24
N PHE A 81 7.34 8.10 6.44
CA PHE A 81 7.73 7.20 7.52
C PHE A 81 8.76 6.22 6.98
N GLU A 82 9.92 6.12 7.64
CA GLU A 82 11.05 5.36 7.12
C GLU A 82 11.65 4.40 8.16
N GLY A 83 11.77 3.13 7.77
CA GLY A 83 12.61 2.12 8.41
C GLY A 83 12.21 1.67 9.82
N THR A 84 11.22 2.30 10.44
CA THR A 84 10.81 1.98 11.83
C THR A 84 9.47 1.28 11.85
N THR A 85 9.40 0.17 12.59
CA THR A 85 8.20 -0.66 12.73
C THR A 85 7.84 -0.83 14.20
N CYS A 86 6.55 -0.79 14.51
CA CYS A 86 6.00 -1.17 15.81
C CYS A 86 5.68 -2.67 15.83
N GLU A 87 5.85 -3.29 16.97
CA GLU A 87 5.54 -4.70 17.25
C GLU A 87 6.24 -5.70 16.29
N GLY A 88 7.34 -5.30 15.65
CA GLY A 88 7.97 -6.13 14.61
C GLY A 88 7.04 -6.38 13.41
N LYS A 89 6.13 -5.45 13.08
CA LYS A 89 5.12 -5.63 12.03
C LYS A 89 5.14 -4.51 10.98
N ALA A 90 4.86 -3.26 11.37
CA ALA A 90 4.63 -2.18 10.42
C ALA A 90 4.92 -0.80 11.02
N ALA A 91 5.05 0.21 10.15
CA ALA A 91 5.07 1.60 10.60
C ALA A 91 3.75 1.98 11.29
N PHE A 92 2.61 1.59 10.72
CA PHE A 92 1.29 1.78 11.32
C PHE A 92 0.62 0.41 11.57
N VAL A 93 0.35 0.10 12.83
CA VAL A 93 -0.44 -1.08 13.24
C VAL A 93 -1.83 -0.60 13.62
N LEU A 94 -2.85 -0.96 12.84
CA LEU A 94 -4.19 -0.39 12.90
C LEU A 94 -5.18 -1.42 13.48
N ARG A 95 -5.68 -1.12 14.68
CA ARG A 95 -6.70 -1.89 15.45
C ARG A 95 -7.89 -1.02 15.83
N GLY A 96 -8.00 0.17 15.25
CA GLY A 96 -9.12 1.07 15.50
C GLY A 96 -10.41 0.60 14.84
N GLN A 97 -11.49 1.30 15.11
CA GLN A 97 -12.80 1.09 14.47
C GLN A 97 -12.76 1.50 12.99
N GLY A 98 -11.89 2.44 12.63
CA GLY A 98 -11.64 2.86 11.27
C GLY A 98 -10.36 3.67 11.16
N SER A 99 -9.72 3.60 10.00
CA SER A 99 -8.47 4.31 9.72
C SER A 99 -8.48 4.87 8.31
N THR A 100 -8.05 6.11 8.16
CA THR A 100 -7.76 6.72 6.86
C THR A 100 -6.31 7.15 6.81
N VAL A 101 -5.59 6.80 5.75
CA VAL A 101 -4.21 7.24 5.48
C VAL A 101 -4.21 8.01 4.18
N ASP A 102 -3.85 9.29 4.22
CA ASP A 102 -3.95 10.20 3.09
C ASP A 102 -2.63 10.95 2.85
N GLY A 103 -2.02 10.76 1.68
CA GLY A 103 -0.86 11.51 1.21
C GLY A 103 0.48 11.13 1.85
N ILE A 104 0.60 9.96 2.50
CA ILE A 104 1.78 9.54 3.26
C ILE A 104 2.63 8.57 2.43
N VAL A 105 3.95 8.68 2.57
CA VAL A 105 4.96 7.77 2.01
C VAL A 105 5.46 6.85 3.12
N PHE A 106 5.45 5.53 2.87
CA PHE A 106 6.08 4.51 3.70
C PHE A 106 7.25 3.91 2.94
N ARG A 107 8.45 3.89 3.54
CA ARG A 107 9.63 3.41 2.86
C ARG A 107 10.55 2.58 3.75
N GLY A 108 11.14 1.52 3.19
CA GLY A 108 12.22 0.77 3.83
C GLY A 108 11.81 -0.06 5.05
N MET A 109 10.53 -0.47 5.16
CA MET A 109 10.05 -1.28 6.28
C MET A 109 10.60 -2.69 6.20
N ARG A 110 11.31 -3.12 7.26
CA ARG A 110 11.91 -4.45 7.34
C ARG A 110 11.81 -5.00 8.76
N VAL A 111 11.44 -6.28 8.85
CA VAL A 111 11.40 -7.05 10.10
C VAL A 111 12.02 -8.42 9.88
N ALA A 112 12.36 -9.12 10.96
CA ALA A 112 13.13 -10.35 10.90
C ALA A 112 12.39 -11.51 10.19
N ASP A 113 11.06 -11.57 10.28
CA ASP A 113 10.23 -12.60 9.64
C ASP A 113 9.93 -12.30 8.14
N GLY A 114 10.46 -11.21 7.59
CA GLY A 114 10.28 -10.87 6.18
C GLY A 114 8.98 -10.16 5.82
N ASN A 115 8.13 -9.76 6.78
CA ASN A 115 6.80 -9.19 6.58
C ASN A 115 6.68 -7.71 7.02
N GLY A 116 7.79 -6.97 7.02
CA GLY A 116 7.80 -5.54 7.39
C GLY A 116 6.99 -4.69 6.44
N ALA A 117 5.87 -4.14 6.93
CA ALA A 117 4.89 -3.43 6.14
C ALA A 117 4.85 -1.91 6.42
N GLY A 118 4.35 -1.14 5.46
CA GLY A 118 3.96 0.24 5.72
C GLY A 118 2.76 0.29 6.67
N ILE A 119 1.74 -0.54 6.39
CA ILE A 119 0.53 -0.67 7.21
C ILE A 119 0.27 -2.15 7.53
N ARG A 120 0.06 -2.45 8.81
CA ARG A 120 -0.56 -3.67 9.28
C ARG A 120 -1.99 -3.37 9.72
N THR A 121 -3.00 -3.80 8.96
CA THR A 121 -4.41 -3.66 9.36
C THR A 121 -4.88 -4.94 10.03
N GLU A 122 -5.42 -4.83 11.23
CA GLU A 122 -5.88 -5.98 12.00
C GLU A 122 -7.40 -5.94 12.21
N ILE A 123 -7.98 -4.77 12.52
CA ILE A 123 -9.42 -4.61 12.77
C ILE A 123 -9.88 -3.27 12.17
N GLY A 124 -11.19 -3.17 11.89
CA GLY A 124 -11.84 -1.94 11.41
C GLY A 124 -11.61 -1.67 9.93
N ASP A 125 -12.36 -0.72 9.41
CA ASP A 125 -12.27 -0.32 8.02
C ASP A 125 -11.00 0.49 7.75
N LEU A 126 -10.45 0.33 6.55
CA LEU A 126 -9.25 1.06 6.12
C LEU A 126 -9.49 1.77 4.79
N THR A 127 -9.18 3.05 4.75
CA THR A 127 -9.05 3.82 3.51
C THR A 127 -7.63 4.32 3.35
N VAL A 128 -6.99 3.99 2.22
CA VAL A 128 -5.67 4.49 1.84
C VAL A 128 -5.81 5.25 0.55
N ARG A 129 -5.35 6.49 0.51
CA ARG A 129 -5.39 7.30 -0.71
C ARG A 129 -4.18 8.21 -0.85
N ASN A 130 -3.79 8.48 -2.08
CA ASN A 130 -2.66 9.35 -2.41
C ASN A 130 -1.36 8.93 -1.69
N ALA A 131 -1.22 7.65 -1.34
CA ALA A 131 -0.12 7.14 -0.55
C ALA A 131 0.93 6.43 -1.42
N MET A 132 2.14 6.33 -0.91
CA MET A 132 3.21 5.58 -1.57
C MET A 132 3.82 4.56 -0.62
N PHE A 133 4.00 3.33 -1.09
CA PHE A 133 4.69 2.26 -0.39
C PHE A 133 5.91 1.86 -1.21
N LEU A 134 7.09 2.12 -0.66
CA LEU A 134 8.34 2.04 -1.41
C LEU A 134 9.36 1.14 -0.72
N ASP A 135 10.01 0.28 -1.49
CA ASP A 135 11.24 -0.44 -1.15
C ASP A 135 11.20 -1.14 0.24
N SER A 136 10.04 -1.71 0.59
CA SER A 136 9.75 -2.42 1.84
C SER A 136 9.51 -3.91 1.59
N GLN A 137 9.44 -4.72 2.65
CA GLN A 137 9.09 -6.13 2.49
C GLN A 137 7.62 -6.29 2.08
N GLU A 138 6.71 -5.46 2.64
CA GLU A 138 5.32 -5.36 2.21
C GLU A 138 4.84 -3.90 2.17
N GLY A 139 3.79 -3.65 1.41
CA GLY A 139 3.09 -2.37 1.45
C GLY A 139 2.01 -2.39 2.53
N ILE A 140 0.97 -3.21 2.31
CA ILE A 140 -0.16 -3.37 3.23
C ILE A 140 -0.37 -4.86 3.51
N LEU A 141 -0.28 -5.22 4.78
CA LEU A 141 -0.51 -6.57 5.27
C LEU A 141 -1.70 -6.59 6.24
N GLY A 142 -2.59 -7.53 6.08
CA GLY A 142 -3.72 -7.69 6.99
C GLY A 142 -4.33 -9.07 6.93
N GLY A 143 -4.79 -9.54 8.08
CA GLY A 143 -5.50 -10.80 8.18
C GLY A 143 -6.29 -10.84 9.47
N HIS A 144 -7.62 -10.80 9.35
CA HIS A 144 -8.54 -10.92 10.48
C HIS A 144 -9.87 -11.50 9.98
N PRO A 145 -10.50 -12.38 10.75
CA PRO A 145 -11.78 -13.00 10.36
C PRO A 145 -12.99 -12.06 10.43
N SER A 146 -12.79 -10.74 10.51
CA SER A 146 -13.89 -9.76 10.49
C SER A 146 -14.21 -9.30 9.06
N ALA A 147 -15.43 -8.78 8.89
CA ALA A 147 -15.87 -8.15 7.64
C ALA A 147 -15.33 -6.71 7.58
N GLN A 148 -14.11 -6.52 7.09
CA GLN A 148 -13.53 -5.20 6.87
C GLN A 148 -13.84 -4.69 5.46
N LYS A 149 -14.13 -3.39 5.35
CA LYS A 149 -14.14 -2.67 4.08
C LYS A 149 -12.79 -1.97 3.92
N ILE A 150 -12.01 -2.41 2.94
CA ILE A 150 -10.69 -1.81 2.66
C ILE A 150 -10.75 -1.13 1.29
N VAL A 151 -10.38 0.15 1.25
CA VAL A 151 -10.36 0.96 0.03
C VAL A 151 -8.94 1.51 -0.17
N ILE A 152 -8.35 1.23 -1.33
CA ILE A 152 -7.03 1.73 -1.74
C ILE A 152 -7.21 2.48 -3.05
N ASP A 153 -6.91 3.76 -3.04
CA ASP A 153 -7.18 4.64 -4.18
C ASP A 153 -5.99 5.56 -4.47
N HIS A 154 -5.70 5.85 -5.75
CA HIS A 154 -4.64 6.76 -6.19
C HIS A 154 -3.30 6.53 -5.46
N SER A 155 -2.88 5.27 -5.26
CA SER A 155 -1.70 4.94 -4.47
C SER A 155 -0.64 4.21 -5.30
N THR A 156 0.62 4.31 -4.89
CA THR A 156 1.76 3.67 -5.59
C THR A 156 2.41 2.62 -4.70
N PHE A 157 2.66 1.45 -5.28
CA PHE A 157 3.33 0.31 -4.67
C PHE A 157 4.54 -0.06 -5.52
N ALA A 158 5.76 0.22 -5.04
CA ALA A 158 6.96 0.04 -5.84
C ALA A 158 8.13 -0.53 -5.04
N GLY A 159 8.84 -1.50 -5.59
CA GLY A 159 9.97 -2.15 -4.93
C GLY A 159 9.58 -2.98 -3.70
N LEU A 160 8.42 -3.62 -3.75
CA LEU A 160 7.84 -4.39 -2.65
C LEU A 160 7.89 -5.89 -2.91
N GLY A 161 7.76 -6.65 -1.85
CA GLY A 161 7.86 -8.12 -1.87
C GLY A 161 9.25 -8.61 -1.53
N GLN A 162 9.33 -9.85 -1.11
CA GLN A 162 10.59 -10.61 -0.96
C GLN A 162 10.29 -12.11 -0.94
N CYS A 163 11.25 -12.96 -1.30
CA CYS A 163 11.15 -14.42 -1.25
C CYS A 163 12.41 -15.07 -0.64
N ASP A 164 13.31 -14.29 -0.06
CA ASP A 164 14.61 -14.77 0.39
C ASP A 164 14.75 -14.85 1.92
N GLN A 165 13.82 -14.27 2.69
CA GLN A 165 13.90 -14.11 4.14
C GLN A 165 12.94 -15.03 4.92
N SER A 166 11.99 -15.65 4.24
CA SER A 166 11.02 -16.58 4.80
C SER A 166 10.67 -17.67 3.80
N THR A 167 10.07 -18.76 4.26
CA THR A 167 9.60 -19.86 3.39
C THR A 167 8.50 -19.40 2.43
N ASP A 168 7.71 -18.40 2.85
CA ASP A 168 6.66 -17.78 2.05
C ASP A 168 7.09 -16.37 1.62
N CYS A 169 6.78 -16.03 0.38
CA CYS A 169 7.09 -14.69 -0.12
C CYS A 169 6.17 -13.64 0.53
N ALA A 170 6.73 -12.46 0.83
CA ALA A 170 5.96 -11.26 1.10
C ALA A 170 5.44 -10.63 -0.21
N HIS A 171 4.43 -9.79 -0.12
CA HIS A 171 3.67 -9.26 -1.24
C HIS A 171 3.57 -7.73 -1.20
N ALA A 172 3.22 -7.07 -2.29
CA ALA A 172 2.96 -5.62 -2.21
C ALA A 172 1.68 -5.32 -1.42
N ILE A 173 0.62 -6.13 -1.64
CA ILE A 173 -0.59 -6.14 -0.81
C ILE A 173 -0.95 -7.60 -0.51
N TYR A 174 -1.12 -7.91 0.76
CA TYR A 174 -1.71 -9.17 1.21
C TYR A 174 -2.80 -8.94 2.25
N LEU A 175 -4.05 -9.25 1.89
CA LEU A 175 -5.20 -9.02 2.74
C LEU A 175 -6.08 -10.26 2.81
N ALA A 176 -6.49 -10.61 4.03
CA ALA A 176 -7.40 -11.71 4.32
C ALA A 176 -8.48 -11.23 5.30
N ASN A 177 -9.74 -11.15 4.86
CA ASN A 177 -10.88 -10.80 5.71
C ASN A 177 -12.19 -11.32 5.09
N GLN A 178 -13.32 -11.17 5.78
CA GLN A 178 -14.63 -11.61 5.30
C GLN A 178 -15.49 -10.48 4.69
N GLY A 179 -14.88 -9.36 4.36
CA GLY A 179 -15.56 -8.19 3.80
C GLY A 179 -15.25 -7.93 2.34
N SER A 180 -14.72 -6.76 2.04
CA SER A 180 -14.43 -6.36 0.67
C SER A 180 -13.13 -5.57 0.54
N VAL A 181 -12.47 -5.69 -0.63
CA VAL A 181 -11.32 -4.89 -0.99
C VAL A 181 -11.58 -4.19 -2.31
N THR A 182 -11.41 -2.88 -2.32
CA THR A 182 -11.47 -2.03 -3.52
C THR A 182 -10.09 -1.42 -3.76
N ILE A 183 -9.54 -1.61 -4.96
CA ILE A 183 -8.26 -1.02 -5.38
C ILE A 183 -8.50 -0.28 -6.70
N THR A 184 -8.33 1.03 -6.68
CA THR A 184 -8.64 1.87 -7.84
C THR A 184 -7.50 2.85 -8.14
N ALA A 185 -7.35 3.21 -9.42
CA ALA A 185 -6.45 4.25 -9.91
C ALA A 185 -5.02 4.18 -9.33
N SER A 186 -4.54 2.97 -9.02
CA SER A 186 -3.28 2.74 -8.31
C SER A 186 -2.23 2.12 -9.23
N ARG A 187 -0.95 2.28 -8.86
CA ARG A 187 0.20 1.82 -9.63
C ARG A 187 1.01 0.80 -8.86
N PHE A 188 1.35 -0.29 -9.52
CA PHE A 188 2.19 -1.36 -9.02
C PHE A 188 3.39 -1.55 -9.94
N GLU A 189 4.61 -1.47 -9.42
CA GLU A 189 5.81 -1.61 -10.22
C GLU A 189 7.02 -2.11 -9.44
N ARG A 190 8.03 -2.62 -10.15
CA ARG A 190 9.33 -3.00 -9.60
C ARG A 190 9.24 -3.97 -8.41
N GLY A 191 8.28 -4.89 -8.40
CA GLY A 191 8.18 -5.89 -7.34
C GLY A 191 9.49 -6.66 -7.16
N THR A 192 9.83 -7.01 -5.93
CA THR A 192 11.07 -7.72 -5.56
C THR A 192 10.82 -9.13 -5.02
N GLY A 193 9.58 -9.59 -5.12
CA GLY A 193 9.13 -10.93 -4.77
C GLY A 193 7.62 -11.00 -4.61
N GLY A 194 7.05 -12.20 -4.59
CA GLY A 194 5.64 -12.45 -4.36
C GLY A 194 4.69 -11.79 -5.36
N HIS A 195 3.45 -11.66 -4.95
CA HIS A 195 2.38 -11.06 -5.77
C HIS A 195 2.32 -9.54 -5.60
N TYR A 196 1.82 -8.83 -6.62
CA TYR A 196 1.47 -7.42 -6.42
C TYR A 196 0.21 -7.29 -5.57
N VAL A 197 -0.81 -8.10 -5.83
CA VAL A 197 -2.06 -8.11 -5.07
C VAL A 197 -2.45 -9.55 -4.76
N LYS A 198 -2.45 -9.94 -3.50
CA LYS A 198 -2.95 -11.23 -3.01
C LYS A 198 -4.10 -11.00 -2.04
N LEU A 199 -5.29 -11.51 -2.38
CA LEU A 199 -6.51 -11.25 -1.61
C LEU A 199 -7.24 -12.56 -1.28
N ARG A 200 -7.46 -12.79 0.01
CA ARG A 200 -8.31 -13.84 0.57
C ARG A 200 -9.57 -13.19 1.13
N VAL A 201 -10.41 -12.69 0.24
CA VAL A 201 -11.63 -11.94 0.59
C VAL A 201 -12.76 -12.31 -0.36
N PRO A 202 -14.03 -12.32 0.11
CA PRO A 202 -15.15 -12.73 -0.73
C PRO A 202 -15.48 -11.77 -1.86
N ASN A 203 -15.20 -10.45 -1.71
CA ASN A 203 -15.60 -9.45 -2.69
C ASN A 203 -14.44 -8.52 -3.06
N VAL A 204 -14.17 -8.38 -4.37
CA VAL A 204 -13.10 -7.52 -4.89
C VAL A 204 -13.62 -6.54 -5.94
N THR A 205 -13.06 -5.34 -5.93
CA THR A 205 -13.16 -4.38 -7.04
C THR A 205 -11.76 -3.87 -7.34
N ILE A 206 -11.17 -4.28 -8.47
CA ILE A 206 -9.81 -3.91 -8.87
C ILE A 206 -9.91 -3.26 -10.25
N THR A 207 -9.92 -1.92 -10.28
CA THR A 207 -10.20 -1.19 -11.52
C THR A 207 -9.27 -0.01 -11.75
N ASP A 208 -9.00 0.26 -13.02
CA ASP A 208 -8.27 1.46 -13.44
C ASP A 208 -6.82 1.51 -12.91
N ASN A 209 -6.21 0.35 -12.62
CA ASN A 209 -4.86 0.26 -12.10
C ASN A 209 -3.84 -0.04 -13.19
N SER A 210 -2.57 0.27 -12.91
CA SER A 210 -1.42 -0.09 -13.73
C SER A 210 -0.50 -1.07 -12.99
N PHE A 211 -0.26 -2.23 -13.60
CA PHE A 211 0.69 -3.25 -13.12
C PHE A 211 1.86 -3.33 -14.12
N ASP A 212 2.98 -2.70 -13.80
CA ASP A 212 4.18 -2.70 -14.64
C ASP A 212 5.31 -3.52 -13.99
N ASP A 213 5.41 -4.77 -14.41
CA ASP A 213 6.41 -5.72 -13.94
C ASP A 213 7.69 -5.75 -14.81
N THR A 214 7.86 -4.83 -15.75
CA THR A 214 9.04 -4.79 -16.64
C THR A 214 10.37 -4.79 -15.89
N ARG A 215 10.41 -4.18 -14.71
CA ARG A 215 11.55 -4.13 -13.80
C ARG A 215 11.34 -4.97 -12.53
N GLY A 216 10.33 -5.84 -12.54
CA GLY A 216 10.12 -6.79 -11.45
C GLY A 216 11.23 -7.84 -11.38
N ASN A 217 11.47 -8.39 -10.20
CA ASN A 217 12.41 -9.46 -9.96
C ASN A 217 11.82 -10.47 -8.98
N LYS A 218 11.85 -11.76 -9.34
CA LYS A 218 11.25 -12.86 -8.56
C LYS A 218 9.77 -12.65 -8.24
N THR A 219 9.05 -11.87 -9.06
CA THR A 219 7.62 -11.61 -8.85
C THR A 219 6.79 -12.84 -9.24
N ASN A 220 5.63 -12.97 -8.60
CA ASN A 220 4.64 -14.00 -8.90
C ASN A 220 3.48 -13.39 -9.72
N TYR A 221 2.22 -13.81 -9.53
CA TYR A 221 1.07 -13.27 -10.25
C TYR A 221 0.84 -11.79 -9.93
N MET A 222 0.21 -11.07 -10.85
CA MET A 222 -0.13 -9.66 -10.59
C MET A 222 -1.34 -9.53 -9.69
N ILE A 223 -2.36 -10.39 -9.91
CA ILE A 223 -3.50 -10.53 -9.02
C ILE A 223 -3.66 -12.02 -8.68
N ASP A 224 -3.69 -12.33 -7.41
CA ASP A 224 -3.94 -13.66 -6.88
C ASP A 224 -5.15 -13.63 -5.94
N LEU A 225 -6.17 -14.40 -6.29
CA LEU A 225 -7.38 -14.65 -5.50
C LEU A 225 -7.40 -16.13 -5.09
N PRO A 226 -6.48 -16.56 -4.19
CA PRO A 226 -6.19 -17.98 -3.99
C PRO A 226 -7.36 -18.76 -3.40
N GLU A 227 -8.26 -18.11 -2.70
CA GLU A 227 -9.46 -18.71 -2.10
C GLU A 227 -10.75 -18.43 -2.88
N GLY A 228 -10.64 -17.85 -4.09
CA GLY A 228 -11.76 -17.36 -4.85
C GLY A 228 -12.23 -15.98 -4.42
N ALA A 229 -13.10 -15.36 -5.21
CA ALA A 229 -13.81 -14.11 -4.92
C ALA A 229 -14.89 -13.86 -5.95
N THR A 230 -15.85 -13.00 -5.64
CA THR A 230 -16.77 -12.36 -6.58
C THR A 230 -16.41 -10.89 -6.78
N GLY A 231 -17.02 -10.22 -7.77
CA GLY A 231 -16.83 -8.78 -7.99
C GLY A 231 -16.30 -8.44 -9.37
N LEU A 232 -15.38 -7.46 -9.46
CA LEU A 232 -14.97 -6.86 -10.75
C LEU A 232 -13.45 -6.63 -10.82
N ILE A 233 -12.83 -7.10 -11.90
CA ILE A 233 -11.45 -6.75 -12.30
C ILE A 233 -11.53 -6.15 -13.72
N ALA A 234 -11.40 -4.82 -13.84
CA ALA A 234 -11.66 -4.16 -15.11
C ALA A 234 -10.80 -2.90 -15.32
N ARG A 235 -10.55 -2.57 -16.58
CA ARG A 235 -9.84 -1.37 -17.04
C ARG A 235 -8.43 -1.23 -16.44
N ASN A 236 -7.82 -2.37 -16.09
CA ASN A 236 -6.42 -2.38 -15.64
C ASN A 236 -5.49 -2.59 -16.84
N THR A 237 -4.30 -2.04 -16.72
CA THR A 237 -3.19 -2.28 -17.65
C THR A 237 -2.16 -3.17 -17.00
N PHE A 238 -1.75 -4.24 -17.70
CA PHE A 238 -0.78 -5.20 -17.21
C PHE A 238 0.40 -5.34 -18.17
N VAL A 239 1.62 -5.28 -17.66
CA VAL A 239 2.83 -5.64 -18.40
C VAL A 239 3.59 -6.70 -17.61
N GLN A 240 3.61 -7.94 -18.09
CA GLN A 240 4.36 -9.01 -17.43
C GLN A 240 5.85 -8.93 -17.76
N GLY A 241 6.68 -8.87 -16.71
CA GLY A 241 8.13 -8.84 -16.81
C GLY A 241 8.77 -10.20 -17.04
N ARG A 242 10.08 -10.22 -17.22
CA ARG A 242 10.87 -11.41 -17.55
C ARG A 242 11.36 -12.18 -16.32
N ALA A 243 11.70 -11.47 -15.25
CA ALA A 243 12.30 -12.04 -14.05
C ALA A 243 11.25 -12.47 -13.02
N LYS A 244 10.47 -13.49 -13.37
CA LYS A 244 9.37 -14.00 -12.55
C LYS A 244 9.74 -15.29 -11.83
N GLU A 245 9.32 -15.40 -10.58
CA GLU A 245 9.29 -16.67 -9.86
C GLU A 245 8.18 -17.56 -10.44
N ASN A 246 6.99 -17.00 -10.68
CA ASN A 246 5.93 -17.71 -11.38
C ASN A 246 5.29 -16.81 -12.47
N TRP A 247 5.36 -17.27 -13.70
CA TRP A 247 4.95 -16.54 -14.89
C TRP A 247 3.64 -17.06 -15.51
N THR A 248 3.06 -18.13 -14.99
CA THR A 248 2.02 -18.91 -15.68
C THR A 248 0.67 -18.22 -15.83
N GLY A 249 0.44 -17.13 -15.08
CA GLY A 249 -0.77 -16.32 -15.16
C GLY A 249 -0.54 -14.85 -14.81
N PHE A 250 -1.43 -13.98 -15.29
CA PHE A 250 -1.53 -12.60 -14.82
C PHE A 250 -2.48 -12.52 -13.61
N ILE A 251 -3.68 -13.05 -13.76
CA ILE A 251 -4.73 -13.14 -12.76
C ILE A 251 -4.97 -14.62 -12.46
N VAL A 252 -4.89 -15.00 -11.20
CA VAL A 252 -5.10 -16.40 -10.77
C VAL A 252 -6.26 -16.46 -9.78
N VAL A 253 -7.16 -17.41 -9.97
CA VAL A 253 -8.39 -17.54 -9.19
C VAL A 253 -8.53 -18.96 -8.64
N GLY A 254 -8.72 -19.10 -7.32
CA GLY A 254 -9.07 -20.35 -6.66
C GLY A 254 -7.97 -21.41 -6.65
N ALA A 255 -6.69 -20.99 -6.65
CA ALA A 255 -5.57 -21.95 -6.68
C ALA A 255 -5.30 -22.64 -5.33
N GLU A 256 -5.91 -22.19 -4.25
CA GLU A 256 -5.75 -22.77 -2.92
C GLU A 256 -7.11 -23.32 -2.37
N ALA A 257 -7.60 -22.80 -1.25
CA ALA A 257 -8.69 -23.42 -0.50
C ALA A 257 -10.11 -23.28 -1.10
N LYS A 258 -10.35 -22.37 -2.05
CA LYS A 258 -11.67 -22.10 -2.65
C LYS A 258 -12.76 -21.79 -1.63
N THR A 259 -12.40 -21.04 -0.60
CA THR A 259 -13.29 -20.69 0.53
C THR A 259 -14.48 -19.85 0.07
N TYR A 260 -14.27 -19.00 -0.94
CA TYR A 260 -15.27 -18.07 -1.46
C TYR A 260 -15.74 -18.48 -2.85
N PRO A 261 -17.04 -18.27 -3.17
CA PRO A 261 -17.53 -18.50 -4.53
C PRO A 261 -16.85 -17.56 -5.52
N SER A 262 -16.57 -18.07 -6.73
CA SER A 262 -16.03 -17.27 -7.84
C SER A 262 -17.01 -17.12 -9.00
N ALA A 263 -18.20 -17.74 -8.90
CA ALA A 263 -19.23 -17.62 -9.94
C ALA A 263 -19.63 -16.16 -10.15
N GLY A 264 -19.57 -15.69 -11.40
CA GLY A 264 -19.90 -14.32 -11.76
C GLY A 264 -18.79 -13.30 -11.50
N LEU A 265 -17.59 -13.68 -11.00
CA LEU A 265 -16.44 -12.77 -11.00
C LEU A 265 -16.22 -12.23 -12.42
N ARG A 266 -16.38 -10.93 -12.59
CA ARG A 266 -16.28 -10.29 -13.90
C ARG A 266 -14.87 -9.80 -14.17
N ILE A 267 -14.29 -10.21 -15.31
CA ILE A 267 -12.95 -9.77 -15.75
C ILE A 267 -13.08 -9.24 -17.18
N ALA A 268 -13.03 -7.91 -17.36
CA ALA A 268 -13.33 -7.29 -18.66
C ALA A 268 -12.63 -5.94 -18.85
N ALA A 269 -12.47 -5.54 -20.10
CA ALA A 269 -11.91 -4.24 -20.50
C ALA A 269 -10.47 -4.00 -19.99
N ASN A 270 -9.69 -5.04 -19.71
CA ASN A 270 -8.30 -4.93 -19.33
C ASN A 270 -7.39 -4.97 -20.56
N ASP A 271 -6.17 -4.45 -20.43
CA ASP A 271 -5.10 -4.50 -21.41
C ASP A 271 -3.92 -5.28 -20.81
N ALA A 272 -3.53 -6.39 -21.42
CA ALA A 272 -2.42 -7.21 -20.94
C ALA A 272 -1.42 -7.49 -22.05
N ARG A 273 -0.13 -7.30 -21.75
CA ARG A 273 0.97 -7.55 -22.67
C ARG A 273 2.21 -8.09 -21.94
N LEU A 274 3.12 -8.61 -22.74
CA LEU A 274 4.44 -9.03 -22.28
C LEU A 274 5.44 -7.88 -22.41
N ALA A 275 6.43 -7.86 -21.52
CA ALA A 275 7.59 -6.96 -21.66
C ALA A 275 8.38 -7.30 -22.94
N PRO A 276 9.07 -6.35 -23.56
CA PRO A 276 9.90 -6.61 -24.73
C PRO A 276 10.90 -7.74 -24.48
N GLY A 277 10.99 -8.68 -25.42
CA GLY A 277 11.90 -9.85 -25.36
C GLY A 277 11.40 -10.99 -24.45
N GLU A 278 10.22 -10.93 -23.89
CA GLU A 278 9.57 -12.06 -23.23
C GLU A 278 8.99 -13.00 -24.29
N THR A 279 9.26 -14.30 -24.17
CA THR A 279 8.86 -15.32 -25.14
C THR A 279 7.92 -16.38 -24.56
N ARG A 280 7.71 -16.39 -23.24
CA ARG A 280 6.76 -17.30 -22.59
C ARG A 280 5.31 -16.92 -22.95
N SER A 281 4.42 -17.88 -22.80
CA SER A 281 3.00 -17.68 -23.13
C SER A 281 2.12 -17.91 -21.89
N PRO A 282 2.00 -16.92 -20.99
CA PRO A 282 1.13 -17.00 -19.82
C PRO A 282 -0.35 -16.90 -20.19
N ALA A 283 -1.21 -17.43 -19.31
CA ALA A 283 -2.63 -17.16 -19.37
C ALA A 283 -2.94 -15.76 -18.80
N PHE A 284 -3.82 -14.99 -19.45
CA PHE A 284 -4.31 -13.76 -18.83
C PHE A 284 -5.12 -14.06 -17.56
N VAL A 285 -6.00 -15.06 -17.62
CA VAL A 285 -6.71 -15.58 -16.45
C VAL A 285 -6.47 -17.08 -16.36
N ALA A 286 -5.88 -17.54 -15.25
CA ALA A 286 -5.75 -18.95 -14.91
C ALA A 286 -6.74 -19.27 -13.77
N ASP A 287 -7.78 -20.02 -14.08
CA ASP A 287 -8.88 -20.36 -13.18
C ASP A 287 -8.77 -21.78 -12.66
N TYR A 288 -8.53 -21.92 -11.38
CA TYR A 288 -8.56 -23.17 -10.63
C TYR A 288 -9.90 -23.36 -9.88
N SER A 289 -10.74 -22.32 -9.80
CA SER A 289 -12.02 -22.41 -9.10
C SER A 289 -13.01 -23.32 -9.81
N ARG A 290 -12.89 -23.40 -11.14
CA ARG A 290 -13.81 -24.09 -12.06
C ARG A 290 -15.24 -23.56 -11.96
N ALA A 291 -15.41 -22.35 -11.44
CA ALA A 291 -16.68 -21.66 -11.39
C ALA A 291 -16.95 -20.93 -12.71
N PRO A 292 -18.21 -20.63 -13.06
CA PRO A 292 -18.53 -19.85 -14.26
C PRO A 292 -18.14 -18.38 -14.06
N LEU A 293 -16.88 -18.02 -14.39
CA LEU A 293 -16.42 -16.63 -14.39
C LEU A 293 -17.04 -15.86 -15.55
N ALA A 294 -17.35 -14.58 -15.35
CA ALA A 294 -17.87 -13.68 -16.38
C ALA A 294 -16.73 -12.98 -17.13
N ILE A 295 -16.09 -13.70 -18.06
CA ILE A 295 -14.97 -13.14 -18.85
C ILE A 295 -15.54 -12.34 -20.03
N GLY A 296 -15.35 -11.01 -19.98
CA GLY A 296 -15.71 -10.11 -21.08
C GLY A 296 -14.53 -9.86 -22.03
N THR A 297 -14.70 -8.88 -22.93
CA THR A 297 -13.65 -8.49 -23.86
C THR A 297 -12.47 -7.88 -23.10
N ASN A 298 -11.24 -8.40 -23.34
CA ASN A 298 -9.98 -7.87 -22.86
C ASN A 298 -9.02 -7.74 -24.07
N ARG A 299 -8.14 -6.75 -24.07
CA ARG A 299 -7.11 -6.59 -25.09
C ARG A 299 -5.85 -7.35 -24.67
N LEU A 300 -5.50 -8.38 -25.42
CA LEU A 300 -4.36 -9.24 -25.13
C LEU A 300 -3.29 -9.06 -26.21
N GLY A 301 -2.08 -8.71 -25.78
CA GLY A 301 -0.92 -8.60 -26.66
C GLY A 301 -0.43 -9.98 -27.15
N ALA A 302 0.46 -9.94 -28.13
CA ALA A 302 1.06 -11.16 -28.69
C ALA A 302 1.70 -12.02 -27.58
N GLY A 303 1.50 -13.34 -27.66
CA GLY A 303 2.01 -14.32 -26.69
C GLY A 303 1.16 -14.50 -25.43
N VAL A 304 0.23 -13.60 -25.11
CA VAL A 304 -0.69 -13.76 -23.99
C VAL A 304 -1.86 -14.65 -24.42
N ARG A 305 -2.07 -15.77 -23.73
CA ARG A 305 -3.26 -16.61 -23.90
C ARG A 305 -4.43 -16.00 -23.13
N GLY A 306 -5.66 -16.27 -23.53
CA GLY A 306 -6.85 -15.73 -22.89
C GLY A 306 -7.16 -16.37 -21.52
N PHE A 307 -8.43 -16.82 -21.39
CA PHE A 307 -8.90 -17.58 -20.23
C PHE A 307 -8.49 -19.05 -20.32
N GLU A 308 -8.06 -19.63 -19.20
CA GLU A 308 -7.66 -21.03 -19.09
C GLU A 308 -8.16 -21.63 -17.76
N THR A 309 -8.99 -22.68 -17.85
CA THR A 309 -9.38 -23.48 -16.68
C THR A 309 -8.28 -24.51 -16.36
N ARG A 310 -7.94 -24.67 -15.10
CA ARG A 310 -6.90 -25.58 -14.60
C ARG A 310 -7.41 -26.56 -13.54
#